data_9a74dca57fb1199cbc06e96b2a6338d0
#
_entry.id   9a74dca57fb1199cbc06e96b2a6338d0
#
_cell.length_a   1.000
_cell.length_b   1.000
_cell.length_c   1.000
_cell.angle_alpha   90.00
_cell.angle_beta   90.00
_cell.angle_gamma   90.00
#
_symmetry.space_group_name_H-M   'P 1'
#
loop_
_entity.id
_entity.type
_entity.pdbx_description
1 polymer ?
#
loop_
_entity_poly.entity_id
_entity_poly.type
_entity_poly.pdbx_seq_one_letter_code
_entity_poly.pdbx_strand_id
1 'polypeptide(L)'
;MPASLADMVREKAEVLIGAPDDFNSVLDLIGDARFVLIGEASHGTHEFYRIRAQISKVLIAERDFNAVAVEADWPDAYRVNRFVRGASRDSDSVEALSGFQRFPQWMWRNADVLDFVGWLREHNDQETGADRKCGFYGLDLYSLHASIEAVLAYLDKVDPESARRARHHYSCFEHFGKDITTYGYAAGFRMVPSCEDGVVKNLVELRHKAMDYLQRDGQVAADAYFCAEQNALVVRNAEEYYRNMFRREVSSWNLRDAHMMESLVRLAIHL
;
A
#
# COMPACT_ATOMS: atom_id res chain seq x y z
N MET A 1 39.09 -27.91 12.03
CA MET A 1 38.81 -26.45 12.06
C MET A 1 37.31 -26.29 12.29
N PRO A 2 36.84 -25.32 13.04
CA PRO A 2 35.40 -25.10 13.10
C PRO A 2 34.87 -24.79 11.69
N ALA A 3 33.67 -25.32 11.36
CA ALA A 3 33.01 -25.09 10.09
C ALA A 3 32.87 -23.58 9.83
N SER A 4 33.12 -23.14 8.60
CA SER A 4 32.90 -21.75 8.23
C SER A 4 31.39 -21.41 8.26
N LEU A 5 31.02 -20.16 8.41
CA LEU A 5 29.61 -19.72 8.34
C LEU A 5 28.97 -20.20 7.02
N ALA A 6 29.71 -20.16 5.93
CA ALA A 6 29.26 -20.64 4.63
C ALA A 6 28.96 -22.15 4.62
N ASP A 7 29.76 -22.96 5.32
CA ASP A 7 29.53 -24.39 5.41
C ASP A 7 28.28 -24.70 6.26
N MET A 8 28.09 -23.97 7.35
CA MET A 8 26.88 -24.07 8.19
C MET A 8 25.61 -23.69 7.43
N VAL A 9 25.67 -22.65 6.58
CA VAL A 9 24.53 -22.26 5.72
C VAL A 9 24.25 -23.33 4.70
N ARG A 10 25.28 -23.86 4.00
CA ARG A 10 25.11 -24.92 3.00
C ARG A 10 24.52 -26.21 3.58
N GLU A 11 24.92 -26.57 4.80
CA GLU A 11 24.41 -27.77 5.48
C GLU A 11 22.91 -27.67 5.82
N LYS A 12 22.42 -26.44 6.06
CA LYS A 12 21.04 -26.18 6.49
C LYS A 12 20.13 -25.61 5.39
N ALA A 13 20.72 -25.22 4.26
CA ALA A 13 19.96 -24.67 3.15
C ALA A 13 19.21 -25.77 2.39
N GLU A 14 17.96 -25.54 2.11
CA GLU A 14 17.15 -26.35 1.22
C GLU A 14 17.23 -25.79 -0.22
N VAL A 15 17.40 -26.67 -1.19
CA VAL A 15 17.53 -26.27 -2.59
C VAL A 15 16.15 -26.22 -3.22
N LEU A 16 15.75 -25.07 -3.73
CA LEU A 16 14.52 -24.95 -4.52
C LEU A 16 14.78 -25.46 -5.95
N ILE A 17 14.07 -26.48 -6.36
CA ILE A 17 14.21 -27.14 -7.68
C ILE A 17 13.01 -26.91 -8.61
N GLY A 18 12.02 -26.12 -8.18
CA GLY A 18 10.77 -25.87 -8.89
C GLY A 18 9.72 -26.96 -8.67
N ALA A 19 9.88 -27.79 -7.63
CA ALA A 19 8.89 -28.78 -7.24
C ALA A 19 7.70 -28.15 -6.51
N PRO A 20 6.50 -28.75 -6.57
CA PRO A 20 5.31 -28.23 -5.88
C PRO A 20 5.47 -28.13 -4.35
N ASP A 21 6.34 -28.95 -3.77
CA ASP A 21 6.60 -29.06 -2.32
C ASP A 21 7.84 -28.28 -1.85
N ASP A 22 8.48 -27.52 -2.72
CA ASP A 22 9.67 -26.71 -2.40
C ASP A 22 9.46 -25.75 -1.20
N PHE A 23 8.23 -25.36 -0.91
CA PHE A 23 7.92 -24.40 0.17
C PHE A 23 7.37 -25.07 1.44
N ASN A 24 7.29 -26.41 1.52
CA ASN A 24 6.70 -27.09 2.67
C ASN A 24 7.40 -26.74 3.99
N SER A 25 8.73 -26.70 3.99
CA SER A 25 9.51 -26.34 5.18
C SER A 25 9.28 -24.88 5.60
N VAL A 26 9.07 -23.98 4.63
CA VAL A 26 8.71 -22.57 4.90
C VAL A 26 7.29 -22.49 5.48
N LEU A 27 6.36 -23.25 4.94
CA LEU A 27 4.98 -23.33 5.44
C LEU A 27 4.91 -23.92 6.86
N ASP A 28 5.71 -24.94 7.15
CA ASP A 28 5.83 -25.53 8.49
C ASP A 28 6.40 -24.52 9.50
N LEU A 29 7.39 -23.71 9.08
CA LEU A 29 7.96 -22.65 9.91
C LEU A 29 6.95 -21.52 10.17
N ILE A 30 6.12 -21.17 9.18
CA ILE A 30 5.07 -20.15 9.30
C ILE A 30 3.99 -20.58 10.29
N GLY A 31 3.60 -21.86 10.28
CA GLY A 31 2.59 -22.41 11.18
C GLY A 31 1.29 -21.59 11.15
N ASP A 32 0.82 -21.15 12.32
CA ASP A 32 -0.42 -20.38 12.49
C ASP A 32 -0.20 -18.85 12.50
N ALA A 33 0.91 -18.35 11.95
CA ALA A 33 1.20 -16.92 11.91
C ALA A 33 0.18 -16.16 11.05
N ARG A 34 -0.35 -15.06 11.60
CA ARG A 34 -1.28 -14.18 10.88
C ARG A 34 -0.60 -13.20 9.93
N PHE A 35 0.69 -12.98 10.12
CA PHE A 35 1.52 -12.08 9.30
C PHE A 35 2.76 -12.82 8.86
N VAL A 36 3.05 -12.75 7.56
CA VAL A 36 4.28 -13.27 6.96
C VAL A 36 4.99 -12.12 6.25
N LEU A 37 6.20 -11.80 6.69
CA LEU A 37 7.00 -10.74 6.11
C LEU A 37 8.03 -11.34 5.17
N ILE A 38 7.92 -11.03 3.88
CA ILE A 38 8.80 -11.55 2.82
C ILE A 38 9.61 -10.39 2.27
N GLY A 39 10.88 -10.31 2.65
CA GLY A 39 11.80 -9.27 2.21
C GLY A 39 12.46 -9.56 0.86
N GLU A 40 13.33 -8.65 0.45
CA GLU A 40 14.23 -8.83 -0.70
C GLU A 40 15.59 -8.18 -0.43
N ALA A 41 16.65 -8.66 -1.06
CA ALA A 41 17.99 -8.09 -0.91
C ALA A 41 18.22 -6.90 -1.84
N SER A 42 17.54 -6.85 -2.99
CA SER A 42 17.61 -5.74 -3.94
C SER A 42 16.34 -5.68 -4.79
N HIS A 43 15.88 -4.45 -5.11
CA HIS A 43 14.80 -4.26 -6.07
C HIS A 43 15.22 -4.69 -7.48
N GLY A 44 14.27 -5.19 -8.28
CA GLY A 44 14.45 -5.51 -9.70
C GLY A 44 15.14 -6.85 -10.00
N THR A 45 15.39 -7.68 -9.00
CA THR A 45 15.89 -9.03 -9.20
C THR A 45 14.72 -9.97 -9.45
N HIS A 46 14.63 -10.52 -10.68
CA HIS A 46 13.56 -11.41 -11.13
C HIS A 46 13.28 -12.57 -10.16
N GLU A 47 14.33 -13.24 -9.68
CA GLU A 47 14.22 -14.39 -8.80
C GLU A 47 13.50 -14.01 -7.48
N PHE A 48 13.77 -12.84 -6.92
CA PHE A 48 13.09 -12.39 -5.70
C PHE A 48 11.59 -12.15 -5.95
N TYR A 49 11.22 -11.49 -7.04
CA TYR A 49 9.81 -11.27 -7.38
C TYR A 49 9.09 -12.58 -7.62
N ARG A 50 9.71 -13.48 -8.40
CA ARG A 50 9.15 -14.79 -8.72
C ARG A 50 8.94 -15.64 -7.47
N ILE A 51 9.96 -15.78 -6.61
CA ILE A 51 9.86 -16.60 -5.40
C ILE A 51 8.86 -16.01 -4.40
N ARG A 52 8.86 -14.70 -4.19
CA ARG A 52 7.83 -14.03 -3.35
C ARG A 52 6.43 -14.27 -3.88
N ALA A 53 6.23 -14.18 -5.20
CA ALA A 53 4.94 -14.46 -5.82
C ALA A 53 4.51 -15.93 -5.59
N GLN A 54 5.43 -16.89 -5.74
CA GLN A 54 5.15 -18.31 -5.50
C GLN A 54 4.76 -18.59 -4.05
N ILE A 55 5.54 -18.08 -3.07
CA ILE A 55 5.22 -18.21 -1.65
C ILE A 55 3.85 -17.57 -1.35
N SER A 56 3.60 -16.38 -1.87
CA SER A 56 2.33 -15.68 -1.67
C SER A 56 1.13 -16.46 -2.23
N LYS A 57 1.29 -17.07 -3.42
CA LYS A 57 0.25 -17.92 -4.02
C LYS A 57 -0.11 -19.12 -3.13
N VAL A 58 0.91 -19.80 -2.59
CA VAL A 58 0.70 -20.95 -1.69
C VAL A 58 0.02 -20.50 -0.39
N LEU A 59 0.47 -19.38 0.21
CA LEU A 59 -0.15 -18.83 1.43
C LEU A 59 -1.61 -18.46 1.21
N ILE A 60 -1.95 -17.86 0.07
CA ILE A 60 -3.34 -17.50 -0.27
C ILE A 60 -4.18 -18.77 -0.50
N ALA A 61 -3.69 -19.71 -1.31
CA ALA A 61 -4.45 -20.88 -1.72
C ALA A 61 -4.59 -21.94 -0.62
N GLU A 62 -3.63 -22.09 0.29
CA GLU A 62 -3.54 -23.21 1.25
C GLU A 62 -3.62 -22.77 2.71
N ARG A 63 -3.46 -21.49 3.02
CA ARG A 63 -3.42 -20.95 4.38
C ARG A 63 -4.38 -19.79 4.62
N ASP A 64 -5.32 -19.56 3.70
CA ASP A 64 -6.39 -18.55 3.79
C ASP A 64 -5.87 -17.11 4.04
N PHE A 65 -4.66 -16.76 3.55
CA PHE A 65 -4.22 -15.36 3.60
C PHE A 65 -5.08 -14.51 2.65
N ASN A 66 -5.71 -13.48 3.19
CA ASN A 66 -6.69 -12.65 2.49
C ASN A 66 -6.18 -11.26 2.05
N ALA A 67 -4.91 -10.96 2.29
CA ALA A 67 -4.30 -9.70 1.89
C ALA A 67 -2.81 -9.84 1.53
N VAL A 68 -2.43 -9.17 0.45
CA VAL A 68 -1.03 -8.89 0.08
C VAL A 68 -0.80 -7.40 0.25
N ALA A 69 0.11 -7.03 1.14
CA ALA A 69 0.50 -5.65 1.39
C ALA A 69 1.94 -5.42 0.92
N VAL A 70 2.14 -4.38 0.10
CA VAL A 70 3.41 -4.16 -0.60
C VAL A 70 3.95 -2.75 -0.37
N GLU A 71 5.26 -2.59 -0.49
CA GLU A 71 5.96 -1.30 -0.47
C GLU A 71 5.65 -0.49 -1.73
N ALA A 72 4.41 -0.02 -1.84
CA ALA A 72 3.89 0.71 -2.99
C ALA A 72 2.95 1.82 -2.55
N ASP A 73 2.75 2.81 -3.42
CA ASP A 73 1.82 3.90 -3.20
C ASP A 73 0.39 3.37 -3.07
N TRP A 74 -0.32 3.84 -2.04
CA TRP A 74 -1.66 3.37 -1.71
C TRP A 74 -2.67 3.49 -2.85
N PRO A 75 -2.82 4.64 -3.56
CA PRO A 75 -3.83 4.78 -4.61
C PRO A 75 -3.63 3.80 -5.77
N ASP A 76 -2.38 3.59 -6.18
CA ASP A 76 -2.03 2.71 -7.29
C ASP A 76 -2.26 1.24 -6.92
N ALA A 77 -1.83 0.83 -5.72
CA ALA A 77 -2.08 -0.51 -5.21
C ALA A 77 -3.59 -0.76 -5.00
N TYR A 78 -4.37 0.25 -4.57
CA TYR A 78 -5.81 0.12 -4.41
C TYR A 78 -6.53 -0.02 -5.76
N ARG A 79 -6.01 0.56 -6.86
CA ARG A 79 -6.51 0.27 -8.21
C ARG A 79 -6.34 -1.21 -8.55
N VAL A 80 -5.16 -1.79 -8.26
CA VAL A 80 -4.92 -3.23 -8.42
C VAL A 80 -5.86 -4.04 -7.51
N ASN A 81 -6.05 -3.62 -6.25
CA ASN A 81 -7.00 -4.26 -5.33
C ASN A 81 -8.41 -4.37 -5.93
N ARG A 82 -8.91 -3.28 -6.49
CA ARG A 82 -10.22 -3.28 -7.15
C ARG A 82 -10.27 -4.22 -8.35
N PHE A 83 -9.19 -4.28 -9.12
CA PHE A 83 -9.10 -5.19 -10.27
C PHE A 83 -9.14 -6.64 -9.81
N VAL A 84 -8.26 -7.05 -8.89
CA VAL A 84 -8.20 -8.45 -8.44
C VAL A 84 -9.48 -8.90 -7.72
N ARG A 85 -10.22 -7.99 -7.08
CA ARG A 85 -11.51 -8.28 -6.42
C ARG A 85 -12.73 -8.19 -7.37
N GLY A 86 -12.53 -7.86 -8.65
CA GLY A 86 -13.62 -7.76 -9.64
C GLY A 86 -14.45 -6.48 -9.56
N ALA A 87 -13.94 -5.43 -8.93
CA ALA A 87 -14.62 -4.14 -8.72
C ALA A 87 -14.04 -2.99 -9.57
N SER A 88 -13.17 -3.29 -10.54
CA SER A 88 -12.56 -2.32 -11.47
C SER A 88 -13.23 -2.37 -12.86
N ARG A 89 -12.98 -1.31 -13.64
CA ARG A 89 -13.25 -1.27 -15.07
C ARG A 89 -12.04 -1.68 -15.91
N ASP A 90 -10.88 -1.89 -15.27
CA ASP A 90 -9.65 -2.34 -15.94
C ASP A 90 -9.90 -3.71 -16.57
N SER A 91 -9.53 -3.86 -17.85
CA SER A 91 -9.78 -5.05 -18.64
C SER A 91 -8.84 -6.20 -18.31
N ASP A 92 -7.62 -5.87 -17.86
CA ASP A 92 -6.57 -6.82 -17.58
C ASP A 92 -5.57 -6.29 -16.54
N SER A 93 -4.60 -7.14 -16.16
CA SER A 93 -3.57 -6.79 -15.18
C SER A 93 -2.58 -5.74 -15.70
N VAL A 94 -2.39 -5.60 -17.02
CA VAL A 94 -1.53 -4.55 -17.61
C VAL A 94 -2.16 -3.19 -17.36
N GLU A 95 -3.46 -3.07 -17.62
CA GLU A 95 -4.20 -1.84 -17.38
C GLU A 95 -4.28 -1.51 -15.88
N ALA A 96 -4.55 -2.50 -15.03
CA ALA A 96 -4.58 -2.33 -13.57
C ALA A 96 -3.25 -1.82 -13.00
N LEU A 97 -2.11 -2.30 -13.50
CA LEU A 97 -0.77 -1.88 -13.08
C LEU A 97 -0.31 -0.57 -13.69
N SER A 98 -1.03 -0.01 -14.68
CA SER A 98 -0.63 1.22 -15.39
C SER A 98 -0.59 2.47 -14.49
N GLY A 99 -1.22 2.43 -13.31
CA GLY A 99 -1.17 3.50 -12.29
C GLY A 99 0.22 3.75 -11.73
N PHE A 100 1.04 2.73 -11.61
CA PHE A 100 2.41 2.87 -11.10
C PHE A 100 3.30 3.66 -12.05
N GLN A 101 3.22 4.99 -11.98
CA GLN A 101 3.96 5.92 -12.85
C GLN A 101 5.20 6.52 -12.19
N ARG A 102 5.29 6.51 -10.85
CA ARG A 102 6.44 7.04 -10.13
C ARG A 102 7.68 6.17 -10.34
N PHE A 103 8.84 6.81 -10.44
CA PHE A 103 10.12 6.09 -10.50
C PHE A 103 10.43 5.39 -9.16
N PRO A 104 10.87 4.14 -9.17
CA PRO A 104 11.13 3.28 -10.33
C PRO A 104 9.90 2.48 -10.76
N GLN A 105 9.34 2.80 -11.93
CA GLN A 105 8.11 2.15 -12.44
C GLN A 105 8.21 0.63 -12.54
N TRP A 106 9.39 0.11 -12.89
CA TRP A 106 9.66 -1.31 -13.05
C TRP A 106 9.54 -2.11 -11.75
N MET A 107 9.54 -1.45 -10.59
CA MET A 107 9.40 -2.12 -9.29
C MET A 107 8.06 -2.88 -9.20
N TRP A 108 6.97 -2.30 -9.71
CA TRP A 108 5.64 -2.93 -9.73
C TRP A 108 5.12 -3.25 -11.14
N ARG A 109 5.73 -2.66 -12.19
CA ARG A 109 5.38 -2.90 -13.59
C ARG A 109 6.42 -3.81 -14.23
N ASN A 110 6.49 -5.06 -13.81
CA ASN A 110 7.35 -6.11 -14.35
C ASN A 110 6.55 -7.39 -14.60
N ALA A 111 7.16 -8.36 -15.28
CA ALA A 111 6.48 -9.58 -15.71
C ALA A 111 6.01 -10.44 -14.51
N ASP A 112 6.82 -10.54 -13.46
CA ASP A 112 6.46 -11.36 -12.29
C ASP A 112 5.25 -10.81 -11.54
N VAL A 113 5.18 -9.49 -11.37
CA VAL A 113 4.03 -8.82 -10.74
C VAL A 113 2.81 -8.91 -11.65
N LEU A 114 2.99 -8.77 -12.97
CA LEU A 114 1.91 -8.92 -13.95
C LEU A 114 1.28 -10.32 -13.84
N ASP A 115 2.10 -11.36 -13.84
CA ASP A 115 1.65 -12.76 -13.73
C ASP A 115 0.99 -13.02 -12.37
N PHE A 116 1.54 -12.45 -11.29
CA PHE A 116 0.96 -12.58 -9.96
C PHE A 116 -0.42 -11.93 -9.86
N VAL A 117 -0.57 -10.71 -10.37
CA VAL A 117 -1.84 -9.96 -10.35
C VAL A 117 -2.90 -10.64 -11.23
N GLY A 118 -2.50 -11.19 -12.37
CA GLY A 118 -3.36 -12.00 -13.23
C GLY A 118 -3.86 -13.25 -12.51
N TRP A 119 -2.95 -14.01 -11.90
CA TRP A 119 -3.28 -15.19 -11.11
C TRP A 119 -4.20 -14.85 -9.92
N LEU A 120 -3.91 -13.75 -9.20
CA LEU A 120 -4.72 -13.34 -8.05
C LEU A 120 -6.15 -12.98 -8.46
N ARG A 121 -6.32 -12.38 -9.64
CA ARG A 121 -7.64 -12.14 -10.22
C ARG A 121 -8.38 -13.44 -10.52
N GLU A 122 -7.74 -14.39 -11.19
CA GLU A 122 -8.31 -15.70 -11.52
C GLU A 122 -8.68 -16.50 -10.25
N HIS A 123 -7.81 -16.48 -9.23
CA HIS A 123 -8.08 -17.08 -7.93
C HIS A 123 -9.33 -16.48 -7.28
N ASN A 124 -9.40 -15.16 -7.21
CA ASN A 124 -10.54 -14.45 -6.63
C ASN A 124 -11.85 -14.64 -7.41
N ASP A 125 -11.79 -14.87 -8.70
CA ASP A 125 -12.99 -15.14 -9.53
C ASP A 125 -13.63 -16.50 -9.22
N GLN A 126 -12.88 -17.42 -8.59
CA GLN A 126 -13.40 -18.71 -8.11
C GLN A 126 -14.09 -18.59 -6.72
N GLU A 127 -13.80 -17.50 -5.98
CA GLU A 127 -14.38 -17.24 -4.69
C GLU A 127 -15.80 -16.65 -4.79
N THR A 128 -16.76 -17.23 -4.09
CA THR A 128 -18.17 -16.81 -4.14
C THR A 128 -18.52 -15.69 -3.17
N GLY A 129 -17.69 -15.46 -2.12
CA GLY A 129 -17.86 -14.39 -1.13
C GLY A 129 -16.90 -13.25 -1.36
N ALA A 130 -17.36 -12.00 -1.26
CA ALA A 130 -16.49 -10.83 -1.39
C ALA A 130 -15.44 -10.74 -0.27
N ASP A 131 -15.77 -11.22 0.92
CA ASP A 131 -14.95 -11.32 2.12
C ASP A 131 -13.85 -12.40 2.03
N ARG A 132 -14.02 -13.36 1.12
CA ARG A 132 -13.03 -14.42 0.87
C ARG A 132 -12.00 -14.04 -0.16
N LYS A 133 -12.23 -12.96 -0.93
CA LYS A 133 -11.31 -12.50 -1.97
C LYS A 133 -10.08 -11.84 -1.38
N CYS A 134 -8.91 -12.34 -1.74
CA CYS A 134 -7.64 -11.76 -1.34
C CYS A 134 -7.43 -10.38 -1.98
N GLY A 135 -7.07 -9.39 -1.16
CA GLY A 135 -6.82 -8.02 -1.59
C GLY A 135 -5.35 -7.73 -1.86
N PHE A 136 -5.10 -6.59 -2.55
CA PHE A 136 -3.75 -6.07 -2.85
C PHE A 136 -3.65 -4.61 -2.40
N TYR A 137 -2.74 -4.30 -1.48
CA TYR A 137 -2.70 -3.01 -0.79
C TYR A 137 -1.28 -2.42 -0.78
N GLY A 138 -1.17 -1.09 -0.87
CA GLY A 138 0.08 -0.36 -0.71
C GLY A 138 0.28 0.09 0.73
N LEU A 139 1.54 0.22 1.15
CA LEU A 139 1.89 0.69 2.49
C LEU A 139 2.66 2.00 2.48
N ASP A 140 3.12 2.48 1.33
CA ASP A 140 4.04 3.61 1.21
C ASP A 140 3.33 4.98 1.20
N LEU A 141 4.09 6.05 1.47
CA LEU A 141 3.58 7.40 1.69
C LEU A 141 3.90 8.42 0.59
N TYR A 142 4.53 8.01 -0.51
CA TYR A 142 5.04 8.98 -1.50
C TYR A 142 3.98 9.58 -2.44
N SER A 143 2.74 9.10 -2.39
CA SER A 143 1.63 9.49 -3.28
C SER A 143 0.82 10.71 -2.82
N LEU A 144 1.44 11.71 -2.18
CA LEU A 144 0.72 12.84 -1.57
C LEU A 144 -0.35 13.43 -2.51
N HIS A 145 0.02 13.82 -3.74
CA HIS A 145 -0.92 14.45 -4.67
C HIS A 145 -2.02 13.47 -5.14
N ALA A 146 -1.66 12.24 -5.50
CA ALA A 146 -2.65 11.23 -5.90
C ALA A 146 -3.60 10.88 -4.73
N SER A 147 -3.09 10.89 -3.50
CA SER A 147 -3.91 10.68 -2.30
C SER A 147 -4.84 11.85 -2.02
N ILE A 148 -4.42 13.10 -2.24
CA ILE A 148 -5.32 14.29 -2.18
C ILE A 148 -6.45 14.14 -3.21
N GLU A 149 -6.12 13.82 -4.46
CA GLU A 149 -7.11 13.60 -5.52
C GLU A 149 -8.10 12.50 -5.16
N ALA A 150 -7.63 11.39 -4.58
CA ALA A 150 -8.49 10.29 -4.15
C ALA A 150 -9.46 10.69 -3.01
N VAL A 151 -8.98 11.44 -2.00
CA VAL A 151 -9.83 11.96 -0.92
C VAL A 151 -10.90 12.90 -1.49
N LEU A 152 -10.51 13.84 -2.35
CA LEU A 152 -11.44 14.79 -2.96
C LEU A 152 -12.47 14.09 -3.85
N ALA A 153 -12.05 13.13 -4.66
CA ALA A 153 -12.95 12.34 -5.51
C ALA A 153 -13.97 11.51 -4.70
N TYR A 154 -13.59 11.02 -3.53
CA TYR A 154 -14.52 10.37 -2.60
C TYR A 154 -15.51 11.38 -2.02
N LEU A 155 -15.02 12.48 -1.45
CA LEU A 155 -15.85 13.50 -0.83
C LEU A 155 -16.81 14.18 -1.82
N ASP A 156 -16.41 14.40 -3.07
CA ASP A 156 -17.29 14.95 -4.11
C ASP A 156 -18.55 14.10 -4.33
N LYS A 157 -18.44 12.79 -4.12
CA LYS A 157 -19.58 11.86 -4.28
C LYS A 157 -20.47 11.80 -3.06
N VAL A 158 -19.88 11.82 -1.85
CA VAL A 158 -20.61 11.55 -0.61
C VAL A 158 -20.96 12.82 0.17
N ASP A 159 -20.15 13.89 0.09
CA ASP A 159 -20.32 15.14 0.82
C ASP A 159 -19.59 16.30 0.10
N PRO A 160 -20.23 16.93 -0.91
CA PRO A 160 -19.63 18.01 -1.68
C PRO A 160 -19.23 19.23 -0.85
N GLU A 161 -19.86 19.44 0.31
CA GLU A 161 -19.50 20.51 1.22
C GLU A 161 -18.18 20.25 1.93
N SER A 162 -18.00 19.03 2.46
CA SER A 162 -16.70 18.59 2.99
C SER A 162 -15.61 18.59 1.90
N ALA A 163 -15.94 18.25 0.66
CA ALA A 163 -15.00 18.33 -0.47
C ALA A 163 -14.48 19.77 -0.68
N ARG A 164 -15.36 20.78 -0.59
CA ARG A 164 -14.95 22.21 -0.70
C ARG A 164 -14.01 22.62 0.43
N ARG A 165 -14.30 22.21 1.67
CA ARG A 165 -13.42 22.49 2.82
C ARG A 165 -12.07 21.78 2.67
N ALA A 166 -12.08 20.51 2.24
CA ALA A 166 -10.87 19.74 2.02
C ALA A 166 -9.97 20.39 0.95
N ARG A 167 -10.53 20.87 -0.17
CA ARG A 167 -9.77 21.63 -1.18
C ARG A 167 -9.12 22.89 -0.57
N HIS A 168 -9.86 23.63 0.25
CA HIS A 168 -9.29 24.78 0.92
C HIS A 168 -8.12 24.40 1.85
N HIS A 169 -8.25 23.32 2.61
CA HIS A 169 -7.18 22.85 3.50
C HIS A 169 -5.96 22.31 2.74
N TYR A 170 -6.15 21.72 1.55
CA TYR A 170 -5.05 21.22 0.72
C TYR A 170 -4.43 22.26 -0.22
N SER A 171 -5.06 23.45 -0.35
CA SER A 171 -4.58 24.50 -1.29
C SER A 171 -3.17 25.00 -0.98
N CYS A 172 -2.67 24.82 0.24
CA CYS A 172 -1.31 25.16 0.60
C CYS A 172 -0.23 24.43 -0.23
N PHE A 173 -0.57 23.27 -0.78
CA PHE A 173 0.34 22.51 -1.66
C PHE A 173 0.35 23.02 -3.11
N GLU A 174 -0.68 23.75 -3.55
CA GLU A 174 -0.85 24.19 -4.95
C GLU A 174 0.32 25.07 -5.44
N HIS A 175 0.90 25.87 -4.55
CA HIS A 175 2.05 26.75 -4.86
C HIS A 175 3.32 25.99 -5.24
N PHE A 176 3.41 24.72 -4.89
CA PHE A 176 4.58 23.87 -5.13
C PHE A 176 4.38 22.90 -6.31
N GLY A 177 3.21 22.94 -6.94
CA GLY A 177 2.85 22.04 -8.03
C GLY A 177 3.03 20.56 -7.65
N LYS A 178 3.65 19.78 -8.53
CA LYS A 178 3.90 18.34 -8.26
C LYS A 178 5.19 18.07 -7.49
N ASP A 179 6.01 19.07 -7.24
CA ASP A 179 7.30 18.91 -6.55
C ASP A 179 7.15 19.10 -5.03
N ILE A 180 6.72 18.04 -4.39
CA ILE A 180 6.58 18.00 -2.92
C ILE A 180 7.92 18.17 -2.18
N THR A 181 9.06 17.89 -2.84
CA THR A 181 10.39 18.06 -2.27
C THR A 181 10.69 19.55 -2.05
N THR A 182 10.33 20.41 -2.99
CA THR A 182 10.41 21.86 -2.84
C THR A 182 9.56 22.37 -1.69
N TYR A 183 8.33 21.85 -1.52
CA TYR A 183 7.53 22.12 -0.34
C TYR A 183 8.25 21.72 0.95
N GLY A 184 8.74 20.47 1.01
CA GLY A 184 9.46 19.94 2.17
C GLY A 184 10.64 20.81 2.57
N TYR A 185 11.44 21.27 1.60
CA TYR A 185 12.55 22.21 1.84
C TYR A 185 12.04 23.53 2.42
N ALA A 186 11.10 24.18 1.77
CA ALA A 186 10.63 25.51 2.17
C ALA A 186 9.95 25.48 3.56
N ALA A 187 9.06 24.53 3.82
CA ALA A 187 8.39 24.35 5.10
C ALA A 187 9.38 23.86 6.19
N GLY A 188 10.29 22.96 5.83
CA GLY A 188 11.33 22.46 6.72
C GLY A 188 12.20 23.56 7.30
N PHE A 189 12.62 24.54 6.51
CA PHE A 189 13.39 25.71 6.94
C PHE A 189 12.54 26.90 7.38
N ARG A 190 11.21 26.72 7.56
CA ARG A 190 10.26 27.76 7.98
C ARG A 190 10.22 28.98 7.03
N MET A 191 10.53 28.79 5.78
CA MET A 191 10.43 29.83 4.74
C MET A 191 8.97 30.09 4.35
N VAL A 192 8.11 29.08 4.54
CA VAL A 192 6.66 29.15 4.37
C VAL A 192 5.97 28.47 5.55
N PRO A 193 4.69 28.78 5.83
CA PRO A 193 3.89 28.01 6.79
C PRO A 193 3.75 26.55 6.34
N SER A 194 3.71 25.59 7.30
CA SER A 194 3.44 24.18 6.98
C SER A 194 1.95 23.96 6.65
N CYS A 195 1.69 22.92 5.88
CA CYS A 195 0.32 22.46 5.61
C CYS A 195 -0.24 21.55 6.70
N GLU A 196 0.50 21.31 7.78
CA GLU A 196 0.18 20.38 8.87
C GLU A 196 -1.23 20.56 9.42
N ASP A 197 -1.60 21.77 9.80
CA ASP A 197 -2.93 22.05 10.35
C ASP A 197 -4.06 21.68 9.38
N GLY A 198 -3.88 21.93 8.08
CA GLY A 198 -4.85 21.62 7.04
C GLY A 198 -5.05 20.12 6.87
N VAL A 199 -3.95 19.36 6.78
CA VAL A 199 -4.01 17.91 6.58
C VAL A 199 -4.55 17.17 7.79
N VAL A 200 -4.21 17.63 9.01
CA VAL A 200 -4.75 17.07 10.25
C VAL A 200 -6.25 17.35 10.36
N LYS A 201 -6.70 18.59 10.08
CA LYS A 201 -8.13 18.94 10.08
C LYS A 201 -8.94 18.08 9.11
N ASN A 202 -8.43 17.85 7.89
CA ASN A 202 -9.11 16.99 6.92
C ASN A 202 -9.26 15.54 7.40
N LEU A 203 -8.21 14.95 7.95
CA LEU A 203 -8.27 13.59 8.49
C LEU A 203 -9.25 13.49 9.67
N VAL A 204 -9.21 14.46 10.58
CA VAL A 204 -10.11 14.51 11.75
C VAL A 204 -11.57 14.68 11.30
N GLU A 205 -11.85 15.59 10.36
CA GLU A 205 -13.21 15.80 9.84
C GLU A 205 -13.76 14.55 9.15
N LEU A 206 -12.93 13.85 8.34
CA LEU A 206 -13.31 12.61 7.69
C LEU A 206 -13.69 11.54 8.72
N ARG A 207 -12.90 11.41 9.80
CA ARG A 207 -13.18 10.47 10.90
C ARG A 207 -14.44 10.81 11.69
N HIS A 208 -14.68 12.07 11.96
CA HIS A 208 -15.91 12.50 12.65
C HIS A 208 -17.17 12.15 11.87
N LYS A 209 -17.11 12.15 10.54
CA LYS A 209 -18.24 11.82 9.66
C LYS A 209 -18.31 10.36 9.24
N ALA A 210 -17.43 9.52 9.77
CA ALA A 210 -17.35 8.09 9.40
C ALA A 210 -18.71 7.39 9.50
N MET A 211 -19.40 7.54 10.63
CA MET A 211 -20.69 6.88 10.86
C MET A 211 -21.77 7.32 9.85
N ASP A 212 -21.79 8.63 9.50
CA ASP A 212 -22.74 9.16 8.52
C ASP A 212 -22.49 8.58 7.12
N TYR A 213 -21.20 8.41 6.76
CA TYR A 213 -20.82 7.84 5.46
C TYR A 213 -21.08 6.34 5.37
N LEU A 214 -20.79 5.59 6.44
CA LEU A 214 -21.00 4.14 6.50
C LEU A 214 -22.47 3.73 6.47
N GLN A 215 -23.37 4.56 6.98
CA GLN A 215 -24.81 4.29 6.99
C GLN A 215 -25.47 4.37 5.60
N ARG A 216 -24.79 4.95 4.59
CA ARG A 216 -25.41 5.24 3.30
C ARG A 216 -25.48 4.06 2.34
N ASP A 217 -24.44 3.17 2.30
CA ASP A 217 -24.31 2.14 1.25
C ASP A 217 -23.77 0.77 1.71
N GLY A 218 -23.77 0.45 3.01
CA GLY A 218 -23.35 -0.87 3.51
C GLY A 218 -21.86 -1.16 3.31
N GLN A 219 -21.50 -2.42 2.95
CA GLN A 219 -20.11 -2.88 2.86
C GLN A 219 -19.30 -2.16 1.77
N VAL A 220 -19.92 -1.80 0.64
CA VAL A 220 -19.26 -1.02 -0.41
C VAL A 220 -18.87 0.38 0.09
N ALA A 221 -19.70 0.97 0.96
CA ALA A 221 -19.39 2.24 1.62
C ALA A 221 -18.22 2.09 2.60
N ALA A 222 -18.09 0.96 3.28
CA ALA A 222 -17.00 0.71 4.22
C ALA A 222 -15.65 0.66 3.52
N ASP A 223 -15.52 -0.07 2.41
CA ASP A 223 -14.28 -0.13 1.63
C ASP A 223 -13.91 1.23 1.02
N ALA A 224 -14.90 1.95 0.49
CA ALA A 224 -14.67 3.27 -0.11
C ALA A 224 -14.26 4.31 0.95
N TYR A 225 -14.90 4.29 2.12
CA TYR A 225 -14.53 5.12 3.26
C TYR A 225 -13.13 4.79 3.76
N PHE A 226 -12.84 3.50 3.99
CA PHE A 226 -11.52 3.05 4.42
C PHE A 226 -10.43 3.52 3.46
N CYS A 227 -10.64 3.37 2.15
CA CYS A 227 -9.71 3.87 1.14
C CYS A 227 -9.50 5.38 1.25
N ALA A 228 -10.55 6.17 1.43
CA ALA A 228 -10.46 7.61 1.56
C ALA A 228 -9.72 8.02 2.85
N GLU A 229 -9.98 7.33 3.96
CA GLU A 229 -9.28 7.55 5.23
C GLU A 229 -7.80 7.22 5.13
N GLN A 230 -7.43 6.11 4.48
CA GLN A 230 -6.03 5.75 4.24
C GLN A 230 -5.33 6.79 3.36
N ASN A 231 -5.98 7.29 2.31
CA ASN A 231 -5.42 8.38 1.50
C ASN A 231 -5.21 9.66 2.34
N ALA A 232 -6.15 10.05 3.20
CA ALA A 232 -5.98 11.19 4.09
C ALA A 232 -4.84 10.99 5.10
N LEU A 233 -4.64 9.76 5.57
CA LEU A 233 -3.51 9.37 6.41
C LEU A 233 -2.18 9.48 5.65
N VAL A 234 -2.13 9.01 4.40
CA VAL A 234 -0.96 9.18 3.52
C VAL A 234 -0.62 10.67 3.38
N VAL A 235 -1.60 11.54 3.12
CA VAL A 235 -1.36 12.99 2.98
C VAL A 235 -0.76 13.58 4.25
N ARG A 236 -1.30 13.23 5.43
CA ARG A 236 -0.77 13.69 6.72
C ARG A 236 0.68 13.25 6.93
N ASN A 237 0.94 11.96 6.76
CA ASN A 237 2.26 11.38 7.04
C ASN A 237 3.30 11.78 6.00
N ALA A 238 2.90 11.95 4.73
CA ALA A 238 3.77 12.48 3.69
C ALA A 238 4.15 13.94 3.95
N GLU A 239 3.21 14.79 4.38
CA GLU A 239 3.52 16.16 4.80
C GLU A 239 4.60 16.19 5.88
N GLU A 240 4.40 15.41 6.95
CA GLU A 240 5.36 15.30 8.05
C GLU A 240 6.72 14.77 7.58
N TYR A 241 6.71 13.73 6.74
CA TYR A 241 7.93 13.13 6.16
C TYR A 241 8.73 14.16 5.37
N TYR A 242 8.10 14.85 4.40
CA TYR A 242 8.80 15.81 3.54
C TYR A 242 9.26 17.04 4.31
N ARG A 243 8.47 17.55 5.25
CA ARG A 243 8.84 18.68 6.12
C ARG A 243 10.04 18.37 7.01
N ASN A 244 10.19 17.13 7.49
CA ASN A 244 11.31 16.71 8.35
C ASN A 244 12.52 16.18 7.58
N MET A 245 12.36 15.83 6.30
CA MET A 245 13.42 15.25 5.46
C MET A 245 14.71 16.11 5.43
N PHE A 246 14.56 17.43 5.49
CA PHE A 246 15.68 18.39 5.45
C PHE A 246 16.09 18.90 6.84
N ARG A 247 15.30 18.70 7.89
CA ARG A 247 15.58 19.24 9.23
C ARG A 247 16.60 18.44 10.03
N ARG A 248 16.84 17.18 9.69
CA ARG A 248 17.73 16.24 10.42
C ARG A 248 17.35 16.00 11.90
N GLU A 249 16.23 16.48 12.39
CA GLU A 249 15.78 16.32 13.78
C GLU A 249 15.17 14.94 14.05
N VAL A 250 14.45 14.41 13.09
CA VAL A 250 13.88 13.05 13.11
C VAL A 250 14.32 12.35 11.83
N SER A 251 14.71 11.09 11.93
CA SER A 251 14.98 10.30 10.74
C SER A 251 13.69 10.17 9.91
N SER A 252 13.69 10.72 8.71
CA SER A 252 12.55 10.58 7.77
C SER A 252 12.26 9.12 7.45
N TRP A 253 13.26 8.25 7.49
CA TRP A 253 13.08 6.80 7.37
C TRP A 253 12.21 6.23 8.49
N ASN A 254 12.42 6.65 9.75
CA ASN A 254 11.58 6.22 10.87
C ASN A 254 10.12 6.68 10.70
N LEU A 255 9.90 7.87 10.13
CA LEU A 255 8.54 8.35 9.83
C LEU A 255 7.87 7.49 8.75
N ARG A 256 8.62 7.10 7.73
CA ARG A 256 8.13 6.18 6.69
C ARG A 256 7.82 4.80 7.24
N ASP A 257 8.73 4.22 8.03
CA ASP A 257 8.52 2.92 8.67
C ASP A 257 7.30 2.94 9.60
N ALA A 258 7.16 4.00 10.40
CA ALA A 258 6.00 4.18 11.28
C ALA A 258 4.69 4.28 10.49
N HIS A 259 4.70 4.98 9.34
CA HIS A 259 3.56 5.05 8.44
C HIS A 259 3.18 3.69 7.85
N MET A 260 4.18 2.94 7.36
CA MET A 260 3.93 1.60 6.80
C MET A 260 3.33 0.67 7.85
N MET A 261 3.84 0.73 9.09
CA MET A 261 3.30 -0.06 10.20
C MET A 261 1.89 0.39 10.59
N GLU A 262 1.61 1.71 10.66
CA GLU A 262 0.26 2.23 10.93
C GLU A 262 -0.73 1.77 9.84
N SER A 263 -0.34 1.83 8.58
CA SER A 263 -1.14 1.38 7.43
C SER A 263 -1.44 -0.12 7.51
N LEU A 264 -0.45 -0.95 7.84
CA LEU A 264 -0.62 -2.39 8.02
C LEU A 264 -1.57 -2.73 9.17
N VAL A 265 -1.41 -2.07 10.32
CA VAL A 265 -2.29 -2.30 11.49
C VAL A 265 -3.74 -1.92 11.17
N ARG A 266 -3.95 -0.78 10.49
CA ARG A 266 -5.29 -0.36 10.07
C ARG A 266 -5.92 -1.31 9.08
N LEU A 267 -5.12 -1.79 8.11
CA LEU A 267 -5.57 -2.79 7.15
C LEU A 267 -6.00 -4.08 7.87
N ALA A 268 -5.19 -4.56 8.82
CA ALA A 268 -5.50 -5.77 9.60
C ALA A 268 -6.73 -5.65 10.52
N ILE A 269 -7.14 -4.43 10.87
CA ILE A 269 -8.38 -4.17 11.62
C ILE A 269 -9.58 -4.09 10.67
N HIS A 270 -9.38 -3.61 9.45
CA HIS A 270 -10.43 -3.47 8.45
C HIS A 270 -10.86 -4.80 7.84
N LEU A 271 -9.91 -5.73 7.66
CA LEU A 271 -10.10 -7.08 7.12
C LEU A 271 -10.59 -8.06 8.19
#